data_a93477a88cbbb6815eca8bee988d207a
#
_entry.id   a93477a88cbbb6815eca8bee988d207a
#
_cell.length_a   1.000
_cell.length_b   1.000
_cell.length_c   1.000
_cell.angle_alpha   90.00
_cell.angle_beta   90.00
_cell.angle_gamma   90.00
#
_symmetry.space_group_name_H-M   'P 1'
#
loop_
_entity.id
_entity.type
_entity.pdbx_description
1 polymer ?
#
loop_
_entity_poly.entity_id
_entity_poly.type
_entity_poly.pdbx_seq_one_letter_code
_entity_poly.pdbx_strand_id
1 'polypeptide(L)'
;MDKNALFLQATGKFLLGVVVIGLLLFLPAGSLQYWQAWLLMGILFVPMFCAGLVMMAKNSELLRKRLNAKEEEKEQQTVVKLSGLLFVAAFVVAGLNWRFGWCVLPDWAVWASAGLFLVCYLLYAEVLRENTYLSRTIEVQENQKVIDTGLYGVVRHPMYMATTVLFLAMPLVLASPLSFLIMLLYIPLIAKRIKNEEMVLEEGLEGYREYKRKVKYKVIPFIW
;
A
#
# COMPACT_ATOMS: atom_id res chain seq x y z
N MET A 1 1.92 -18.53 -17.89
CA MET A 1 2.91 -18.89 -16.84
C MET A 1 2.29 -20.03 -16.05
N ASP A 2 3.01 -21.12 -15.86
CA ASP A 2 2.59 -22.25 -15.05
C ASP A 2 2.35 -21.83 -13.57
N LYS A 3 1.41 -22.48 -12.88
CA LYS A 3 1.08 -22.18 -11.47
C LYS A 3 2.29 -22.30 -10.55
N ASN A 4 3.17 -23.26 -10.81
CA ASN A 4 4.39 -23.47 -10.04
C ASN A 4 5.39 -22.30 -10.21
N ALA A 5 5.55 -21.79 -11.43
CA ALA A 5 6.39 -20.65 -11.71
C ALA A 5 5.84 -19.37 -11.05
N LEU A 6 4.51 -19.19 -11.05
CA LEU A 6 3.85 -18.07 -10.36
C LEU A 6 4.07 -18.14 -8.84
N PHE A 7 3.92 -19.33 -8.26
CA PHE A 7 4.15 -19.54 -6.83
C PHE A 7 5.60 -19.24 -6.45
N LEU A 8 6.56 -19.73 -7.21
CA LEU A 8 8.00 -19.48 -6.96
C LEU A 8 8.32 -17.99 -7.05
N GLN A 9 7.79 -17.31 -8.06
CA GLN A 9 7.96 -15.85 -8.23
C GLN A 9 7.34 -15.06 -7.07
N ALA A 10 6.13 -15.43 -6.64
CA ALA A 10 5.45 -14.78 -5.52
C ALA A 10 6.24 -14.96 -4.22
N THR A 11 6.65 -16.19 -3.92
CA THR A 11 7.43 -16.54 -2.73
C THR A 11 8.79 -15.84 -2.74
N GLY A 12 9.50 -15.83 -3.87
CA GLY A 12 10.79 -15.15 -3.99
C GLY A 12 10.68 -13.64 -3.75
N LYS A 13 9.67 -12.96 -4.35
CA LYS A 13 9.43 -11.53 -4.09
C LYS A 13 9.00 -11.26 -2.64
N PHE A 14 8.21 -12.14 -2.04
CA PHE A 14 7.80 -12.05 -0.65
C PHE A 14 9.01 -12.12 0.29
N LEU A 15 9.84 -13.16 0.15
CA LEU A 15 11.04 -13.35 0.97
C LEU A 15 12.03 -12.18 0.79
N LEU A 16 12.23 -11.72 -0.44
CA LEU A 16 13.05 -10.54 -0.71
C LEU A 16 12.50 -9.31 0.03
N GLY A 17 11.19 -9.11 0.03
CA GLY A 17 10.54 -8.02 0.76
C GLY A 17 10.78 -8.10 2.27
N VAL A 18 10.64 -9.30 2.86
CA VAL A 18 10.91 -9.54 4.29
C VAL A 18 12.36 -9.19 4.64
N VAL A 19 13.31 -9.67 3.83
CA VAL A 19 14.76 -9.43 4.05
C VAL A 19 15.07 -7.94 3.91
N VAL A 20 14.61 -7.28 2.84
CA VAL A 20 14.90 -5.86 2.59
C VAL A 20 14.34 -4.97 3.71
N ILE A 21 13.08 -5.16 4.11
CA ILE A 21 12.48 -4.37 5.18
C ILE A 21 13.16 -4.66 6.52
N GLY A 22 13.47 -5.92 6.82
CA GLY A 22 14.24 -6.29 7.99
C GLY A 22 15.59 -5.58 8.05
N LEU A 23 16.35 -5.58 6.95
CA LEU A 23 17.63 -4.88 6.86
C LEU A 23 17.47 -3.37 7.06
N LEU A 24 16.45 -2.75 6.42
CA LEU A 24 16.20 -1.29 6.54
C LEU A 24 15.81 -0.87 7.96
N LEU A 25 15.24 -1.76 8.76
CA LEU A 25 14.86 -1.48 10.14
C LEU A 25 15.98 -1.84 11.14
N PHE A 26 16.51 -3.05 11.07
CA PHE A 26 17.42 -3.56 12.09
C PHE A 26 18.88 -3.12 11.92
N LEU A 27 19.38 -2.88 10.69
CA LEU A 27 20.75 -2.37 10.52
C LEU A 27 20.92 -0.95 11.09
N PRO A 28 20.03 0.03 10.80
CA PRO A 28 20.12 1.35 11.43
C PRO A 28 19.88 1.31 12.94
N ALA A 29 18.96 0.45 13.41
CA ALA A 29 18.74 0.23 14.84
C ALA A 29 19.96 -0.36 15.55
N GLY A 30 20.78 -1.12 14.85
CA GLY A 30 21.95 -1.80 15.41
C GLY A 30 21.61 -2.89 16.42
N SER A 31 20.35 -3.35 16.46
CA SER A 31 19.86 -4.34 17.42
C SER A 31 18.62 -5.06 16.91
N LEU A 32 18.48 -6.33 17.25
CA LEU A 32 17.28 -7.13 17.03
C LEU A 32 16.24 -6.98 18.16
N GLN A 33 16.55 -6.20 19.21
CA GLN A 33 15.62 -5.94 20.31
C GLN A 33 14.55 -4.88 20.00
N TYR A 34 14.57 -4.31 18.79
CA TYR A 34 13.58 -3.37 18.30
C TYR A 34 12.23 -4.10 18.08
N TRP A 35 11.44 -4.28 19.17
CA TRP A 35 10.22 -5.08 19.17
C TRP A 35 9.14 -4.50 18.26
N GLN A 36 9.07 -3.18 18.13
CA GLN A 36 8.12 -2.49 17.23
C GLN A 36 8.38 -2.86 15.76
N ALA A 37 9.64 -3.07 15.38
CA ALA A 37 10.00 -3.55 14.03
C ALA A 37 9.47 -4.98 13.80
N TRP A 38 9.60 -5.87 14.78
CA TRP A 38 9.02 -7.21 14.71
C TRP A 38 7.49 -7.18 14.64
N LEU A 39 6.85 -6.30 15.43
CA LEU A 39 5.41 -6.09 15.37
C LEU A 39 4.98 -5.64 13.98
N LEU A 40 5.62 -4.61 13.40
CA LEU A 40 5.30 -4.13 12.05
C LEU A 40 5.50 -5.24 11.02
N MET A 41 6.62 -5.96 11.06
CA MET A 41 6.89 -7.07 10.13
C MET A 41 5.83 -8.15 10.25
N GLY A 42 5.40 -8.50 11.46
CA GLY A 42 4.34 -9.49 11.71
C GLY A 42 3.01 -9.06 11.09
N ILE A 43 2.51 -7.87 11.44
CA ILE A 43 1.20 -7.39 10.95
C ILE A 43 1.20 -7.03 9.45
N LEU A 44 2.37 -6.77 8.86
CA LEU A 44 2.51 -6.53 7.42
C LEU A 44 2.59 -7.84 6.64
N PHE A 45 3.52 -8.73 7.01
CA PHE A 45 3.84 -9.88 6.18
C PHE A 45 2.94 -11.10 6.41
N VAL A 46 2.41 -11.32 7.61
CA VAL A 46 1.51 -12.45 7.86
C VAL A 46 0.22 -12.32 7.06
N PRO A 47 -0.54 -11.19 7.12
CA PRO A 47 -1.73 -11.04 6.29
C PRO A 47 -1.41 -11.04 4.79
N MET A 48 -0.28 -10.45 4.38
CA MET A 48 0.14 -10.44 2.97
C MET A 48 0.42 -11.87 2.46
N PHE A 49 1.04 -12.71 3.25
CA PHE A 49 1.26 -14.12 2.91
C PHE A 49 -0.06 -14.88 2.79
N CYS A 50 -0.94 -14.72 3.78
CA CYS A 50 -2.28 -15.33 3.74
C CYS A 50 -3.09 -14.89 2.51
N ALA A 51 -3.10 -13.57 2.21
CA ALA A 51 -3.74 -13.04 1.02
C ALA A 51 -3.14 -13.59 -0.27
N GLY A 52 -1.81 -13.75 -0.32
CA GLY A 52 -1.10 -14.38 -1.44
C GLY A 52 -1.55 -15.82 -1.67
N LEU A 53 -1.67 -16.62 -0.60
CA LEU A 53 -2.17 -17.99 -0.69
C LEU A 53 -3.64 -18.06 -1.16
N VAL A 54 -4.49 -17.18 -0.64
CA VAL A 54 -5.91 -17.10 -1.06
C VAL A 54 -6.01 -16.72 -2.53
N MET A 55 -5.26 -15.69 -2.99
CA MET A 55 -5.23 -15.29 -4.40
C MET A 55 -4.68 -16.41 -5.29
N MET A 56 -3.64 -17.13 -4.85
CA MET A 56 -3.11 -18.29 -5.59
C MET A 56 -4.16 -19.37 -5.78
N ALA A 57 -4.96 -19.64 -4.75
CA ALA A 57 -5.99 -20.69 -4.78
C ALA A 57 -7.24 -20.27 -5.56
N LYS A 58 -7.73 -19.03 -5.38
CA LYS A 58 -9.04 -18.57 -5.88
C LYS A 58 -8.96 -17.70 -7.13
N ASN A 59 -7.89 -16.90 -7.28
CA ASN A 59 -7.75 -15.92 -8.37
C ASN A 59 -6.27 -15.67 -8.70
N SER A 60 -5.64 -16.67 -9.34
CA SER A 60 -4.21 -16.58 -9.71
C SER A 60 -3.91 -15.46 -10.73
N GLU A 61 -4.92 -15.03 -11.49
CA GLU A 61 -4.76 -13.90 -12.43
C GLU A 61 -4.61 -12.57 -11.69
N LEU A 62 -5.41 -12.34 -10.65
CA LEU A 62 -5.26 -11.17 -9.79
C LEU A 62 -3.89 -11.15 -9.12
N LEU A 63 -3.41 -12.30 -8.62
CA LEU A 63 -2.05 -12.39 -8.06
C LEU A 63 -0.99 -12.01 -9.11
N ARG A 64 -1.11 -12.49 -10.35
CA ARG A 64 -0.18 -12.15 -11.44
C ARG A 64 -0.16 -10.64 -11.73
N LYS A 65 -1.34 -10.01 -11.81
CA LYS A 65 -1.48 -8.55 -11.96
C LYS A 65 -0.81 -7.79 -10.80
N ARG A 66 -1.00 -8.26 -9.56
CA ARG A 66 -0.37 -7.65 -8.36
C ARG A 66 1.15 -7.83 -8.30
N LEU A 67 1.68 -8.88 -8.88
CA LEU A 67 3.13 -9.11 -8.99
C LEU A 67 3.79 -8.33 -10.12
N ASN A 68 3.03 -7.90 -11.13
CA ASN A 68 3.53 -7.01 -12.17
C ASN A 68 3.68 -5.60 -11.59
N ALA A 69 4.91 -5.12 -11.50
CA ALA A 69 5.25 -3.79 -10.99
C ALA A 69 5.91 -2.91 -12.05
N LYS A 70 5.86 -3.33 -13.33
CA LYS A 70 6.45 -2.58 -14.43
C LYS A 70 5.49 -1.49 -14.87
N GLU A 71 5.69 -0.30 -14.33
CA GLU A 71 4.93 0.88 -14.71
C GLU A 71 5.47 1.41 -16.05
N GLU A 72 4.61 1.63 -17.02
CA GLU A 72 4.99 2.10 -18.36
C GLU A 72 4.90 3.63 -18.47
N GLU A 73 4.00 4.24 -17.72
CA GLU A 73 3.80 5.68 -17.69
C GLU A 73 4.97 6.42 -17.01
N LYS A 74 5.69 7.29 -17.75
CA LYS A 74 6.88 8.00 -17.23
C LYS A 74 6.61 8.81 -15.97
N GLU A 75 5.47 9.49 -15.89
CA GLU A 75 5.09 10.27 -14.71
C GLU A 75 4.85 9.38 -13.50
N GLN A 76 4.23 8.22 -13.71
CA GLN A 76 3.98 7.24 -12.67
C GLN A 76 5.27 6.57 -12.20
N GLN A 77 6.22 6.33 -13.09
CA GLN A 77 7.56 5.84 -12.70
C GLN A 77 8.24 6.77 -11.70
N THR A 78 8.11 8.09 -11.90
CA THR A 78 8.66 9.08 -10.97
C THR A 78 7.97 9.01 -9.61
N VAL A 79 6.64 8.91 -9.57
CA VAL A 79 5.88 8.75 -8.33
C VAL A 79 6.29 7.48 -7.59
N VAL A 80 6.43 6.36 -8.30
CA VAL A 80 6.86 5.06 -7.73
C VAL A 80 8.28 5.16 -7.15
N LYS A 81 9.24 5.76 -7.88
CA LYS A 81 10.62 5.94 -7.41
C LYS A 81 10.70 6.83 -6.18
N LEU A 82 10.01 7.98 -6.19
CA LEU A 82 9.98 8.89 -5.04
C LEU A 82 9.31 8.24 -3.83
N SER A 83 8.20 7.51 -4.03
CA SER A 83 7.56 6.76 -2.95
C SER A 83 8.51 5.72 -2.36
N GLY A 84 9.23 4.96 -3.20
CA GLY A 84 10.24 4.01 -2.75
C GLY A 84 11.33 4.67 -1.91
N LEU A 85 11.83 5.84 -2.33
CA LEU A 85 12.81 6.61 -1.57
C LEU A 85 12.28 7.06 -0.21
N LEU A 86 11.02 7.52 -0.15
CA LEU A 86 10.38 7.91 1.11
C LEU A 86 10.26 6.72 2.08
N PHE A 87 9.90 5.53 1.61
CA PHE A 87 9.84 4.34 2.44
C PHE A 87 11.22 3.95 2.97
N VAL A 88 12.25 3.96 2.13
CA VAL A 88 13.63 3.69 2.57
C VAL A 88 14.05 4.70 3.62
N ALA A 89 13.87 5.99 3.37
CA ALA A 89 14.21 7.05 4.32
C ALA A 89 13.45 6.88 5.65
N ALA A 90 12.13 6.61 5.60
CA ALA A 90 11.30 6.45 6.79
C ALA A 90 11.75 5.24 7.63
N PHE A 91 12.05 4.09 7.02
CA PHE A 91 12.49 2.91 7.75
C PHE A 91 13.88 3.09 8.35
N VAL A 92 14.81 3.69 7.61
CA VAL A 92 16.15 4.00 8.14
C VAL A 92 16.05 4.97 9.30
N VAL A 93 15.28 6.07 9.17
CA VAL A 93 15.08 7.04 10.24
C VAL A 93 14.37 6.42 11.45
N ALA A 94 13.42 5.49 11.24
CA ALA A 94 12.79 4.78 12.35
C ALA A 94 13.79 3.92 13.13
N GLY A 95 14.68 3.20 12.45
CA GLY A 95 15.74 2.42 13.09
C GLY A 95 16.72 3.31 13.87
N LEU A 96 17.17 4.43 13.27
CA LEU A 96 18.03 5.40 13.93
C LEU A 96 17.32 6.05 15.12
N ASN A 97 16.05 6.42 14.98
CA ASN A 97 15.25 7.01 16.06
C ASN A 97 15.15 6.05 17.26
N TRP A 98 14.95 4.77 17.01
CA TRP A 98 14.94 3.74 18.06
C TRP A 98 16.32 3.64 18.72
N ARG A 99 17.42 3.60 17.93
CA ARG A 99 18.80 3.48 18.42
C ARG A 99 19.21 4.63 19.30
N PHE A 100 18.87 5.86 18.91
CA PHE A 100 19.32 7.07 19.60
C PHE A 100 18.26 7.67 20.54
N GLY A 101 17.03 7.14 20.53
CA GLY A 101 15.95 7.60 21.41
C GLY A 101 15.54 9.08 21.18
N TRP A 102 15.61 9.57 19.94
CA TRP A 102 15.34 10.99 19.64
C TRP A 102 13.92 11.43 20.00
N CYS A 103 12.92 10.69 19.52
CA CYS A 103 11.51 10.93 19.78
C CYS A 103 10.75 9.62 19.66
N VAL A 104 10.31 9.06 20.77
CA VAL A 104 9.69 7.72 20.82
C VAL A 104 8.26 7.85 21.33
N LEU A 105 7.32 7.25 20.61
CA LEU A 105 5.92 7.17 21.03
C LEU A 105 5.76 6.19 22.20
N PRO A 106 4.81 6.45 23.11
CA PRO A 106 4.46 5.50 24.15
C PRO A 106 3.80 4.24 23.58
N ASP A 107 3.94 3.11 24.29
CA ASP A 107 3.49 1.80 23.82
C ASP A 107 1.99 1.77 23.46
N TRP A 108 1.13 2.49 24.20
CA TRP A 108 -0.30 2.55 23.87
C TRP A 108 -0.55 3.13 22.46
N ALA A 109 0.25 4.13 22.05
CA ALA A 109 0.12 4.73 20.70
C ALA A 109 0.61 3.76 19.62
N VAL A 110 1.64 2.96 19.90
CA VAL A 110 2.12 1.88 19.03
C VAL A 110 1.00 0.85 18.80
N TRP A 111 0.36 0.37 19.89
CA TRP A 111 -0.72 -0.60 19.77
C TRP A 111 -1.97 -0.05 19.09
N ALA A 112 -2.34 1.21 19.37
CA ALA A 112 -3.43 1.88 18.66
C ALA A 112 -3.14 1.99 17.15
N SER A 113 -1.89 2.34 16.78
CA SER A 113 -1.45 2.43 15.39
C SER A 113 -1.43 1.05 14.71
N ALA A 114 -1.03 0.00 15.41
CA ALA A 114 -1.09 -1.37 14.91
C ALA A 114 -2.54 -1.82 14.67
N GLY A 115 -3.47 -1.47 15.55
CA GLY A 115 -4.89 -1.70 15.35
C GLY A 115 -5.43 -0.98 14.12
N LEU A 116 -5.11 0.31 13.96
CA LEU A 116 -5.46 1.10 12.77
C LEU A 116 -4.90 0.48 11.49
N PHE A 117 -3.64 0.04 11.53
CA PHE A 117 -2.98 -0.63 10.40
C PHE A 117 -3.75 -1.88 9.97
N LEU A 118 -4.15 -2.74 10.92
CA LEU A 118 -4.93 -3.94 10.62
C LEU A 118 -6.32 -3.64 10.07
N VAL A 119 -7.01 -2.61 10.60
CA VAL A 119 -8.29 -2.15 10.03
C VAL A 119 -8.12 -1.72 8.58
N CYS A 120 -7.08 -0.93 8.27
CA CYS A 120 -6.79 -0.52 6.89
C CYS A 120 -6.44 -1.72 6.01
N TYR A 121 -5.79 -2.73 6.57
CA TYR A 121 -5.49 -3.97 5.84
C TYR A 121 -6.76 -4.74 5.47
N LEU A 122 -7.75 -4.79 6.37
CA LEU A 122 -9.06 -5.39 6.10
C LEU A 122 -9.85 -4.60 5.05
N LEU A 123 -9.83 -3.27 5.12
CA LEU A 123 -10.44 -2.41 4.09
C LEU A 123 -9.78 -2.64 2.73
N TYR A 124 -8.46 -2.77 2.69
CA TYR A 124 -7.73 -3.07 1.46
C TYR A 124 -8.09 -4.46 0.90
N ALA A 125 -8.24 -5.46 1.77
CA ALA A 125 -8.68 -6.80 1.36
C ALA A 125 -10.10 -6.77 0.77
N GLU A 126 -11.01 -5.98 1.34
CA GLU A 126 -12.36 -5.77 0.81
C GLU A 126 -12.33 -5.10 -0.57
N VAL A 127 -11.51 -4.09 -0.76
CA VAL A 127 -11.31 -3.45 -2.07
C VAL A 127 -10.82 -4.46 -3.12
N LEU A 128 -9.89 -5.34 -2.75
CA LEU A 128 -9.40 -6.41 -3.64
C LEU A 128 -10.48 -7.45 -3.97
N ARG A 129 -11.38 -7.71 -3.03
CA ARG A 129 -12.50 -8.62 -3.22
C ARG A 129 -13.52 -8.05 -4.21
N GLU A 130 -13.78 -6.75 -4.11
CA GLU A 130 -14.81 -6.07 -4.88
C GLU A 130 -14.35 -5.77 -6.31
N ASN A 131 -13.09 -5.30 -6.48
CA ASN A 131 -12.55 -4.90 -7.77
C ASN A 131 -11.46 -5.84 -8.27
N THR A 132 -11.83 -6.74 -9.16
CA THR A 132 -10.92 -7.71 -9.78
C THR A 132 -10.01 -7.11 -10.86
N TYR A 133 -10.26 -5.86 -11.29
CA TYR A 133 -9.42 -5.14 -12.25
C TYR A 133 -8.24 -4.41 -11.59
N LEU A 134 -8.15 -4.43 -10.25
CA LEU A 134 -7.08 -3.74 -9.54
C LEU A 134 -5.69 -4.22 -9.95
N SER A 135 -4.98 -3.35 -10.68
CA SER A 135 -3.57 -3.51 -11.04
C SER A 135 -2.67 -2.63 -10.15
N ARG A 136 -1.36 -2.84 -10.22
CA ARG A 136 -0.36 -1.91 -9.67
C ARG A 136 0.00 -0.81 -10.67
N THR A 137 -0.21 -1.08 -11.95
CA THR A 137 0.00 -0.17 -13.07
C THR A 137 -1.30 0.54 -13.42
N ILE A 138 -1.20 1.79 -13.92
CA ILE A 138 -2.36 2.55 -14.39
C ILE A 138 -2.62 2.18 -15.84
N GLU A 139 -3.69 1.42 -16.06
CA GLU A 139 -4.14 0.96 -17.37
C GLU A 139 -5.64 0.69 -17.35
N VAL A 140 -6.29 0.84 -18.49
CA VAL A 140 -7.65 0.33 -18.70
C VAL A 140 -7.52 -1.06 -19.30
N GLN A 141 -8.09 -2.04 -18.61
CA GLN A 141 -8.02 -3.44 -19.04
C GLN A 141 -9.10 -3.77 -20.05
N GLU A 142 -8.86 -4.80 -20.86
CA GLU A 142 -9.85 -5.30 -21.79
C GLU A 142 -11.12 -5.74 -21.05
N ASN A 143 -12.30 -5.32 -21.55
CA ASN A 143 -13.61 -5.55 -20.94
C ASN A 143 -13.76 -5.03 -19.49
N GLN A 144 -12.94 -4.07 -19.06
CA GLN A 144 -13.08 -3.44 -17.77
C GLN A 144 -14.40 -2.68 -17.68
N LYS A 145 -15.10 -2.88 -16.54
CA LYS A 145 -16.31 -2.14 -16.19
C LYS A 145 -16.07 -1.24 -15.00
N VAL A 146 -16.80 -0.13 -14.95
CA VAL A 146 -16.81 0.72 -13.75
C VAL A 146 -17.43 -0.05 -12.59
N ILE A 147 -16.72 -0.06 -11.46
CA ILE A 147 -17.23 -0.58 -10.20
C ILE A 147 -17.71 0.64 -9.39
N ASP A 148 -18.98 0.65 -9.02
CA ASP A 148 -19.63 1.75 -8.28
C ASP A 148 -20.40 1.27 -7.04
N THR A 149 -20.11 0.04 -6.60
CA THR A 149 -20.71 -0.61 -5.43
C THR A 149 -19.80 -0.55 -4.21
N GLY A 150 -20.31 -0.93 -3.04
CA GLY A 150 -19.55 -1.01 -1.78
C GLY A 150 -18.74 0.25 -1.48
N LEU A 151 -17.45 0.12 -1.23
CA LEU A 151 -16.57 1.24 -0.96
C LEU A 151 -16.43 2.20 -2.16
N TYR A 152 -16.55 1.71 -3.39
CA TYR A 152 -16.54 2.53 -4.61
C TYR A 152 -17.81 3.39 -4.76
N GLY A 153 -18.89 3.06 -4.08
CA GLY A 153 -20.08 3.93 -3.99
C GLY A 153 -19.89 5.14 -3.06
N VAL A 154 -18.87 5.12 -2.21
CA VAL A 154 -18.58 6.18 -1.23
C VAL A 154 -17.45 7.09 -1.70
N VAL A 155 -16.33 6.50 -2.12
CA VAL A 155 -15.16 7.21 -2.67
C VAL A 155 -14.68 6.52 -3.95
N ARG A 156 -14.10 7.31 -4.87
CA ARG A 156 -13.64 6.76 -6.16
C ARG A 156 -12.39 5.91 -6.05
N HIS A 157 -11.56 6.16 -5.04
CA HIS A 157 -10.27 5.50 -4.86
C HIS A 157 -10.13 4.87 -3.45
N PRO A 158 -10.97 3.89 -3.09
CA PRO A 158 -10.93 3.28 -1.77
C PRO A 158 -9.62 2.53 -1.51
N MET A 159 -8.95 2.04 -2.55
CA MET A 159 -7.61 1.47 -2.43
C MET A 159 -6.60 2.50 -1.91
N TYR A 160 -6.61 3.71 -2.48
CA TYR A 160 -5.70 4.77 -2.02
C TYR A 160 -6.07 5.30 -0.64
N MET A 161 -7.35 5.31 -0.28
CA MET A 161 -7.81 5.60 1.08
C MET A 161 -7.16 4.63 2.08
N ALA A 162 -7.37 3.32 1.88
CA ALA A 162 -6.87 2.30 2.78
C ALA A 162 -5.32 2.29 2.84
N THR A 163 -4.64 2.32 1.69
CA THR A 163 -3.17 2.23 1.64
C THR A 163 -2.48 3.49 2.15
N THR A 164 -3.04 4.69 1.94
CA THR A 164 -2.44 5.92 2.47
C THR A 164 -2.45 5.93 3.99
N VAL A 165 -3.59 5.59 4.61
CA VAL A 165 -3.67 5.51 6.08
C VAL A 165 -2.77 4.40 6.62
N LEU A 166 -2.75 3.24 5.95
CA LEU A 166 -1.86 2.12 6.30
C LEU A 166 -0.39 2.54 6.28
N PHE A 167 0.05 3.24 5.24
CA PHE A 167 1.45 3.69 5.10
C PHE A 167 1.82 4.77 6.11
N LEU A 168 0.89 5.67 6.45
CA LEU A 168 1.09 6.65 7.51
C LEU A 168 1.09 6.01 8.91
N ALA A 169 0.39 4.89 9.10
CA ALA A 169 0.42 4.16 10.36
C ALA A 169 1.74 3.41 10.59
N MET A 170 2.46 2.97 9.53
CA MET A 170 3.72 2.23 9.67
C MET A 170 4.75 2.90 10.60
N PRO A 171 5.13 4.17 10.40
CA PRO A 171 6.09 4.84 11.28
C PRO A 171 5.57 5.02 12.71
N LEU A 172 4.26 5.11 12.91
CA LEU A 172 3.67 5.18 14.25
C LEU A 172 3.73 3.82 14.96
N VAL A 173 3.53 2.71 14.24
CA VAL A 173 3.81 1.35 14.74
C VAL A 173 5.27 1.18 15.11
N LEU A 174 6.18 1.82 14.37
CA LEU A 174 7.63 1.84 14.65
C LEU A 174 8.01 2.82 15.78
N ALA A 175 7.05 3.42 16.47
CA ALA A 175 7.23 4.43 17.52
C ALA A 175 8.03 5.66 17.08
N SER A 176 8.03 6.02 15.79
CA SER A 176 8.88 7.08 15.21
C SER A 176 8.08 8.24 14.62
N PRO A 177 7.78 9.30 15.38
CA PRO A 177 7.17 10.53 14.84
C PRO A 177 8.01 11.19 13.72
N LEU A 178 9.34 11.10 13.79
CA LEU A 178 10.21 11.66 12.74
C LEU A 178 9.99 10.97 11.39
N SER A 179 9.88 9.65 11.39
CA SER A 179 9.54 8.88 10.19
C SER A 179 8.12 9.18 9.70
N PHE A 180 7.19 9.46 10.60
CA PHE A 180 5.84 9.88 10.24
C PHE A 180 5.86 11.21 9.47
N LEU A 181 6.65 12.19 9.91
CA LEU A 181 6.81 13.46 9.18
C LEU A 181 7.34 13.24 7.76
N ILE A 182 8.30 12.32 7.58
CA ILE A 182 8.78 11.94 6.24
C ILE A 182 7.64 11.34 5.41
N MET A 183 6.85 10.44 6.00
CA MET A 183 5.76 9.77 5.28
C MET A 183 4.60 10.71 4.93
N LEU A 184 4.44 11.87 5.57
CA LEU A 184 3.46 12.88 5.14
C LEU A 184 3.75 13.38 3.72
N LEU A 185 4.99 13.34 3.24
CA LEU A 185 5.36 13.67 1.86
C LEU A 185 4.80 12.66 0.84
N TYR A 186 4.29 11.51 1.28
CA TYR A 186 3.58 10.56 0.43
C TYR A 186 2.22 11.11 -0.04
N ILE A 187 1.57 11.98 0.75
CA ILE A 187 0.24 12.54 0.42
C ILE A 187 0.23 13.27 -0.94
N PRO A 188 1.12 14.24 -1.21
CA PRO A 188 1.13 14.91 -2.51
C PRO A 188 1.51 13.95 -3.66
N LEU A 189 2.34 12.93 -3.42
CA LEU A 189 2.67 11.94 -4.45
C LEU A 189 1.45 11.11 -4.84
N ILE A 190 0.66 10.65 -3.86
CA ILE A 190 -0.54 9.87 -4.15
C ILE A 190 -1.63 10.74 -4.77
N ALA A 191 -1.73 12.03 -4.39
CA ALA A 191 -2.65 12.97 -5.02
C ALA A 191 -2.33 13.15 -6.52
N LYS A 192 -1.04 13.27 -6.88
CA LYS A 192 -0.60 13.30 -8.29
C LYS A 192 -0.96 12.00 -9.00
N ARG A 193 -0.72 10.85 -8.36
CA ARG A 193 -1.04 9.53 -8.93
C ARG A 193 -2.52 9.40 -9.24
N ILE A 194 -3.40 9.77 -8.30
CA ILE A 194 -4.85 9.75 -8.47
C ILE A 194 -5.29 10.64 -9.63
N LYS A 195 -4.72 11.84 -9.74
CA LYS A 195 -5.05 12.76 -10.84
C LYS A 195 -4.74 12.14 -12.20
N ASN A 196 -3.57 11.51 -12.34
CA ASN A 196 -3.18 10.88 -13.59
C ASN A 196 -4.02 9.64 -13.90
N GLU A 197 -4.34 8.83 -12.88
CA GLU A 197 -5.22 7.67 -13.04
C GLU A 197 -6.62 8.09 -13.49
N GLU A 198 -7.20 9.14 -12.90
CA GLU A 198 -8.51 9.66 -13.34
C GLU A 198 -8.50 10.13 -14.79
N MET A 199 -7.40 10.72 -15.29
CA MET A 199 -7.30 11.11 -16.71
C MET A 199 -7.33 9.88 -17.62
N VAL A 200 -6.56 8.85 -17.32
CA VAL A 200 -6.54 7.59 -18.09
C VAL A 200 -7.92 6.91 -18.09
N LEU A 201 -8.58 6.87 -16.92
CA LEU A 201 -9.90 6.27 -16.79
C LEU A 201 -11.00 7.09 -17.50
N GLU A 202 -10.91 8.41 -17.49
CA GLU A 202 -11.87 9.28 -18.22
C GLU A 202 -11.77 9.16 -19.74
N GLU A 203 -10.58 8.87 -20.25
CA GLU A 203 -10.32 8.70 -21.69
C GLU A 203 -10.64 7.28 -22.16
N GLY A 204 -10.31 6.27 -21.35
CA GLY A 204 -10.32 4.87 -21.79
C GLY A 204 -11.46 4.01 -21.23
N LEU A 205 -12.12 4.39 -20.13
CA LEU A 205 -13.15 3.56 -19.49
C LEU A 205 -14.54 4.12 -19.69
N GLU A 206 -15.35 3.41 -20.45
CA GLU A 206 -16.77 3.78 -20.69
C GLU A 206 -17.56 3.87 -19.37
N GLY A 207 -18.35 4.93 -19.20
CA GLY A 207 -19.16 5.15 -18.00
C GLY A 207 -18.41 5.81 -16.83
N TYR A 208 -17.07 6.00 -16.92
CA TYR A 208 -16.31 6.57 -15.81
C TYR A 208 -16.65 8.03 -15.52
N ARG A 209 -17.00 8.83 -16.54
CA ARG A 209 -17.41 10.23 -16.37
C ARG A 209 -18.72 10.35 -15.62
N GLU A 210 -19.69 9.47 -15.87
CA GLU A 210 -20.96 9.39 -15.14
C GLU A 210 -20.74 8.99 -13.69
N TYR A 211 -19.90 7.97 -13.47
CA TYR A 211 -19.48 7.53 -12.14
C TYR A 211 -18.84 8.68 -11.33
N LYS A 212 -17.93 9.44 -11.95
CA LYS A 212 -17.29 10.60 -11.33
C LYS A 212 -18.27 11.69 -10.92
N ARG A 213 -19.37 11.87 -11.66
CA ARG A 213 -20.45 12.82 -11.31
C ARG A 213 -21.28 12.30 -10.12
N LYS A 214 -21.50 10.98 -10.05
CA LYS A 214 -22.26 10.33 -8.98
C LYS A 214 -21.48 10.28 -7.67
N VAL A 215 -20.22 9.84 -7.70
CA VAL A 215 -19.34 9.72 -6.54
C VAL A 215 -18.34 10.88 -6.51
N LYS A 216 -18.63 11.89 -5.69
CA LYS A 216 -17.89 13.16 -5.69
C LYS A 216 -16.52 13.09 -4.99
N TYR A 217 -16.37 12.23 -4.01
CA TYR A 217 -15.17 12.14 -3.17
C TYR A 217 -14.13 11.19 -3.77
N LYS A 218 -12.87 11.61 -3.75
CA LYS A 218 -11.77 10.80 -4.28
C LYS A 218 -11.31 9.74 -3.27
N VAL A 219 -10.92 10.20 -2.10
CA VAL A 219 -10.25 9.38 -1.08
C VAL A 219 -10.91 9.52 0.29
N ILE A 220 -11.21 10.74 0.72
CA ILE A 220 -11.76 11.00 2.06
C ILE A 220 -13.21 11.45 1.91
N PRO A 221 -14.19 10.67 2.42
CA PRO A 221 -15.60 11.05 2.38
C PRO A 221 -15.82 12.45 2.95
N PHE A 222 -16.61 13.26 2.28
CA PHE A 222 -16.99 14.63 2.64
C PHE A 222 -15.85 15.67 2.63
N ILE A 223 -14.59 15.29 2.29
CA ILE A 223 -13.44 16.20 2.29
C ILE A 223 -12.81 16.27 0.90
N TRP A 224 -12.39 15.14 0.34
CA TRP A 224 -11.63 15.07 -0.92
C TRP A 224 -11.89 13.82 -1.72
#